data_16f834554ddade55b4de22563ccc9e5a
#
_entry.id   16f834554ddade55b4de22563ccc9e5a
#
_cell.length_a   1.000
_cell.length_b   1.000
_cell.length_c   1.000
_cell.angle_alpha   90.00
_cell.angle_beta   90.00
_cell.angle_gamma   90.00
#
_symmetry.space_group_name_H-M   'P 1'
#
loop_
_entity.id
_entity.type
_entity.pdbx_description
1 polymer ?
#
loop_
_entity_poly.entity_id
_entity_poly.type
_entity_poly.pdbx_seq_one_letter_code
_entity_poly.pdbx_strand_id
1 'polypeptide(L)'
;IGITADIFREADDLADGSLVDHILDSAAQKGTGRWTSIESLRQGVDISTITAAAGARVMSNALDTRKQARDLIDPPAIQPVSDRTAFAEQVRQALYTAKIIAYAQGFSLMRDASKRYGWALDLGSIAAIFRAGCIIQADFLNDITAAFRRDPALPSLLLDEFFRTRLAAGHNSLRACAA
;
A
#
# COMPACT_ATOMS: atom_id res chain seq x y z
N ILE A 1 2.54 4.17 9.13
CA ILE A 1 1.79 5.45 9.23
C ILE A 1 2.27 6.24 10.45
N GLY A 2 2.36 5.63 11.66
CA GLY A 2 2.88 6.34 12.86
C GLY A 2 4.26 6.95 12.62
N ILE A 3 5.23 6.14 12.22
CA ILE A 3 6.60 6.59 11.88
C ILE A 3 6.58 7.69 10.80
N THR A 4 5.72 7.58 9.80
CA THR A 4 5.58 8.61 8.75
C THR A 4 5.10 9.93 9.35
N ALA A 5 4.12 9.89 10.27
CA ALA A 5 3.65 11.10 10.94
C ALA A 5 4.75 11.76 11.79
N ASP A 6 5.61 10.97 12.42
CA ASP A 6 6.75 11.50 13.20
C ASP A 6 7.78 12.16 12.26
N ILE A 7 8.12 11.52 11.14
CA ILE A 7 9.02 12.09 10.12
C ILE A 7 8.50 13.44 9.60
N PHE A 8 7.19 13.56 9.36
CA PHE A 8 6.60 14.83 8.89
C PHE A 8 6.58 15.94 9.95
N ARG A 9 6.78 15.62 11.22
CA ARG A 9 6.88 16.60 12.31
C ARG A 9 8.32 17.03 12.60
N GLU A 10 9.29 16.28 12.11
CA GLU A 10 10.72 16.56 12.39
C GLU A 10 11.15 17.83 11.70
N ALA A 11 11.71 18.77 12.47
CA ALA A 11 12.31 19.97 11.94
C ALA A 11 13.70 19.68 11.38
N ASP A 12 14.13 20.45 10.38
CA ASP A 12 15.51 20.36 9.89
C ASP A 12 16.45 21.08 10.87
N ASP A 13 17.56 20.45 11.21
CA ASP A 13 18.60 21.05 12.07
C ASP A 13 19.50 22.06 11.33
N LEU A 14 19.48 22.04 10.00
CA LEU A 14 20.40 22.80 9.14
C LEU A 14 19.71 23.93 8.37
N ALA A 15 18.40 23.91 8.23
CA ALA A 15 17.61 24.88 7.48
C ALA A 15 16.22 25.07 8.09
N ASP A 16 15.55 26.17 7.76
CA ASP A 16 14.16 26.41 8.16
C ASP A 16 13.22 25.42 7.45
N GLY A 17 12.27 24.85 8.18
CA GLY A 17 11.23 23.97 7.65
C GLY A 17 11.28 22.54 8.18
N SER A 18 10.61 21.65 7.51
CA SER A 18 10.56 20.22 7.87
C SER A 18 11.72 19.46 7.24
N LEU A 19 12.34 18.57 7.99
CA LEU A 19 13.43 17.72 7.49
C LEU A 19 13.05 16.98 6.20
N VAL A 20 11.82 16.54 6.06
CA VAL A 20 11.34 15.83 4.87
C VAL A 20 11.46 16.65 3.57
N ASP A 21 11.37 17.99 3.65
CA ASP A 21 11.46 18.87 2.49
C ASP A 21 12.90 18.97 1.94
N HIS A 22 13.90 18.61 2.75
CA HIS A 22 15.32 18.62 2.41
C HIS A 22 15.88 17.24 2.08
N ILE A 23 15.06 16.17 2.18
CA ILE A 23 15.47 14.81 1.81
C ILE A 23 15.27 14.60 0.30
N LEU A 24 16.31 14.02 -0.34
CA LEU A 24 16.22 13.64 -1.75
C LEU A 24 15.04 12.70 -2.01
N ASP A 25 14.13 13.07 -2.89
CA ASP A 25 12.92 12.33 -3.24
C ASP A 25 13.16 11.15 -4.21
N SER A 26 14.19 10.36 -3.94
CA SER A 26 14.56 9.19 -4.72
C SER A 26 14.66 7.96 -3.82
N ALA A 27 14.06 6.86 -4.24
CA ALA A 27 14.03 5.62 -3.46
C ALA A 27 14.36 4.40 -4.32
N ALA A 28 15.56 3.83 -4.15
CA ALA A 28 15.98 2.63 -4.85
C ALA A 28 15.18 1.39 -4.47
N GLN A 29 15.10 0.43 -5.37
CA GLN A 29 14.52 -0.90 -5.13
C GLN A 29 15.60 -1.89 -4.67
N LYS A 30 15.23 -2.78 -3.71
CA LYS A 30 16.04 -3.93 -3.31
C LYS A 30 15.67 -5.22 -4.06
N GLY A 31 14.73 -5.16 -5.00
CA GLY A 31 14.34 -6.26 -5.89
C GLY A 31 13.03 -6.97 -5.53
N THR A 32 12.60 -7.00 -4.27
CA THR A 32 11.42 -7.77 -3.84
C THR A 32 10.13 -7.33 -4.53
N GLY A 33 9.89 -6.02 -4.70
CA GLY A 33 8.71 -5.51 -5.42
C GLY A 33 8.70 -5.94 -6.88
N ARG A 34 9.86 -5.91 -7.55
CA ARG A 34 10.01 -6.41 -8.92
C ARG A 34 9.75 -7.91 -9.02
N TRP A 35 10.34 -8.71 -8.13
CA TRP A 35 10.14 -10.16 -8.13
C TRP A 35 8.67 -10.53 -7.88
N THR A 36 8.01 -9.84 -6.96
CA THR A 36 6.58 -10.03 -6.68
C THR A 36 5.73 -9.71 -7.92
N SER A 37 6.04 -8.62 -8.64
CA SER A 37 5.34 -8.25 -9.87
C SER A 37 5.57 -9.26 -11.00
N ILE A 38 6.80 -9.75 -11.17
CA ILE A 38 7.11 -10.80 -12.16
C ILE A 38 6.34 -12.08 -11.84
N GLU A 39 6.33 -12.49 -10.57
CA GLU A 39 5.68 -13.72 -10.15
C GLU A 39 4.15 -13.62 -10.31
N SER A 40 3.55 -12.47 -10.04
CA SER A 40 2.12 -12.27 -10.27
C SER A 40 1.70 -12.46 -11.73
N LEU A 41 2.52 -11.94 -12.65
CA LEU A 41 2.29 -12.12 -14.09
C LEU A 41 2.45 -13.59 -14.51
N ARG A 42 3.43 -14.30 -13.96
CA ARG A 42 3.63 -15.75 -14.21
C ARG A 42 2.47 -16.60 -13.70
N GLN A 43 1.87 -16.21 -12.59
CA GLN A 43 0.75 -16.92 -11.98
C GLN A 43 -0.60 -16.46 -12.53
N GLY A 44 -0.68 -15.30 -13.18
CA GLY A 44 -1.95 -14.70 -13.63
C GLY A 44 -2.79 -14.17 -12.47
N VAL A 45 -2.15 -13.68 -11.40
CA VAL A 45 -2.81 -13.13 -10.22
C VAL A 45 -2.66 -11.62 -10.18
N ASP A 46 -3.76 -10.88 -9.99
CA ASP A 46 -3.72 -9.43 -9.87
C ASP A 46 -3.10 -8.96 -8.55
N ILE A 47 -2.07 -8.10 -8.68
CA ILE A 47 -1.47 -7.35 -7.58
C ILE A 47 -1.24 -5.89 -7.99
N SER A 48 -2.17 -5.31 -8.72
CA SER A 48 -2.04 -3.97 -9.33
C SER A 48 -1.62 -2.90 -8.33
N THR A 49 -2.15 -2.92 -7.11
CA THR A 49 -1.78 -1.96 -6.04
C THR A 49 -0.29 -2.08 -5.66
N ILE A 50 0.22 -3.30 -5.51
CA ILE A 50 1.62 -3.56 -5.16
C ILE A 50 2.53 -3.19 -6.33
N THR A 51 2.13 -3.53 -7.56
CA THR A 51 2.88 -3.20 -8.78
C THR A 51 2.95 -1.69 -9.01
N ALA A 52 1.86 -0.96 -8.76
CA ALA A 52 1.85 0.50 -8.82
C ALA A 52 2.84 1.14 -7.83
N ALA A 53 2.91 0.62 -6.60
CA ALA A 53 3.88 1.06 -5.61
C ALA A 53 5.33 0.79 -6.06
N ALA A 54 5.59 -0.38 -6.66
CA ALA A 54 6.91 -0.69 -7.24
C ALA A 54 7.25 0.24 -8.41
N GLY A 55 6.28 0.55 -9.27
CA GLY A 55 6.43 1.50 -10.38
C GLY A 55 6.72 2.92 -9.91
N ALA A 56 6.07 3.40 -8.85
CA ALA A 56 6.34 4.70 -8.26
C ALA A 56 7.79 4.84 -7.77
N ARG A 57 8.38 3.76 -7.24
CA ARG A 57 9.81 3.73 -6.87
C ARG A 57 10.75 3.80 -8.07
N VAL A 58 10.40 3.17 -9.18
CA VAL A 58 11.15 3.30 -10.44
C VAL A 58 11.10 4.75 -10.94
N MET A 59 9.90 5.35 -10.94
CA MET A 59 9.70 6.73 -11.35
C MET A 59 10.50 7.71 -10.47
N SER A 60 10.54 7.49 -9.15
CA SER A 60 11.28 8.37 -8.23
C SER A 60 12.78 8.45 -8.56
N ASN A 61 13.36 7.39 -9.12
CA ASN A 61 14.78 7.35 -9.51
C ASN A 61 15.10 8.09 -10.82
N ALA A 62 14.10 8.42 -11.62
CA ALA A 62 14.30 9.17 -12.88
C ALA A 62 14.43 10.68 -12.63
N LEU A 63 15.35 11.08 -11.74
CA LEU A 63 15.50 12.46 -11.24
C LEU A 63 15.70 13.48 -12.36
N ASP A 64 16.58 13.21 -13.32
CA ASP A 64 16.87 14.15 -14.40
C ASP A 64 15.66 14.34 -15.33
N THR A 65 14.97 13.25 -15.65
CA THR A 65 13.75 13.31 -16.46
C THR A 65 12.64 14.08 -15.71
N ARG A 66 12.48 13.83 -14.42
CA ARG A 66 11.49 14.52 -13.58
C ARG A 66 11.80 16.03 -13.47
N LYS A 67 13.07 16.41 -13.33
CA LYS A 67 13.49 17.82 -13.32
C LYS A 67 13.18 18.49 -14.67
N GLN A 68 13.57 17.86 -15.78
CA GLN A 68 13.26 18.38 -17.11
C GLN A 68 11.74 18.50 -17.36
N ALA A 69 10.97 17.50 -16.96
CA ALA A 69 9.51 17.54 -17.10
C ALA A 69 8.89 18.69 -16.30
N ARG A 70 9.35 18.92 -15.08
CA ARG A 70 8.89 20.04 -14.25
C ARG A 70 9.15 21.40 -14.91
N ASP A 71 10.27 21.52 -15.62
CA ASP A 71 10.67 22.78 -16.25
C ASP A 71 9.95 23.03 -17.60
N LEU A 72 9.37 21.96 -18.20
CA LEU A 72 8.73 22.00 -19.51
C LEU A 72 7.20 21.83 -19.49
N ILE A 73 6.65 21.28 -18.41
CA ILE A 73 5.22 20.92 -18.33
C ILE A 73 4.60 21.70 -17.16
N ASP A 74 3.61 22.51 -17.48
CA ASP A 74 2.85 23.22 -16.45
C ASP A 74 2.13 22.22 -15.53
N PRO A 75 2.18 22.42 -14.21
CA PRO A 75 1.45 21.56 -13.29
C PRO A 75 -0.05 21.74 -13.46
N PRO A 76 -0.87 20.70 -13.20
CA PRO A 76 -2.31 20.84 -13.18
C PRO A 76 -2.75 21.86 -12.12
N ALA A 77 -3.85 22.56 -12.35
CA ALA A 77 -4.40 23.49 -11.39
C ALA A 77 -4.76 22.80 -10.08
N ILE A 78 -4.19 23.28 -8.99
CA ILE A 78 -4.47 22.74 -7.64
C ILE A 78 -5.83 23.29 -7.19
N GLN A 79 -6.75 22.38 -6.87
CA GLN A 79 -8.02 22.75 -6.25
C GLN A 79 -7.82 22.92 -4.73
N PRO A 80 -8.16 24.09 -4.15
CA PRO A 80 -8.01 24.29 -2.73
C PRO A 80 -8.98 23.40 -1.95
N VAL A 81 -8.47 22.76 -0.90
CA VAL A 81 -9.30 21.96 0.02
C VAL A 81 -10.01 22.92 0.98
N SER A 82 -11.33 23.02 0.85
CA SER A 82 -12.17 23.92 1.68
C SER A 82 -12.33 23.41 3.12
N ASP A 83 -12.51 22.09 3.30
CA ASP A 83 -12.59 21.43 4.62
C ASP A 83 -11.45 20.43 4.79
N ARG A 84 -10.38 20.89 5.44
CA ARG A 84 -9.19 20.06 5.69
C ARG A 84 -9.47 18.87 6.60
N THR A 85 -10.39 19.00 7.55
CA THR A 85 -10.73 17.92 8.49
C THR A 85 -11.48 16.80 7.78
N ALA A 86 -12.49 17.14 7.00
CA ALA A 86 -13.24 16.18 6.20
C ALA A 86 -12.32 15.50 5.16
N PHE A 87 -11.44 16.26 4.50
CA PHE A 87 -10.49 15.71 3.54
C PHE A 87 -9.49 14.76 4.19
N ALA A 88 -8.93 15.10 5.35
CA ALA A 88 -8.02 14.24 6.09
C ALA A 88 -8.71 12.91 6.47
N GLU A 89 -9.98 12.94 6.85
CA GLU A 89 -10.74 11.72 7.15
C GLU A 89 -11.00 10.89 5.88
N GLN A 90 -11.29 11.52 4.74
CA GLN A 90 -11.40 10.82 3.45
C GLN A 90 -10.09 10.12 3.08
N VAL A 91 -8.96 10.82 3.20
CA VAL A 91 -7.62 10.24 2.94
C VAL A 91 -7.34 9.08 3.89
N ARG A 92 -7.67 9.21 5.18
CA ARG A 92 -7.51 8.14 6.17
C ARG A 92 -8.29 6.88 5.77
N GLN A 93 -9.56 7.04 5.40
CA GLN A 93 -10.41 5.93 4.97
C GLN A 93 -9.95 5.32 3.64
N ALA A 94 -9.58 6.15 2.67
CA ALA A 94 -9.06 5.71 1.39
C ALA A 94 -7.76 4.88 1.56
N LEU A 95 -6.81 5.37 2.37
CA LEU A 95 -5.56 4.68 2.66
C LEU A 95 -5.80 3.34 3.37
N TYR A 96 -6.71 3.31 4.35
CA TYR A 96 -7.07 2.07 5.04
C TYR A 96 -7.67 1.04 4.07
N THR A 97 -8.58 1.47 3.20
CA THR A 97 -9.20 0.64 2.17
C THR A 97 -8.17 0.11 1.17
N ALA A 98 -7.29 0.98 0.67
CA ALA A 98 -6.20 0.58 -0.23
C ALA A 98 -5.25 -0.43 0.42
N LYS A 99 -4.95 -0.28 1.71
CA LYS A 99 -4.15 -1.27 2.45
C LYS A 99 -4.84 -2.63 2.50
N ILE A 100 -6.14 -2.70 2.79
CA ILE A 100 -6.89 -3.97 2.77
C ILE A 100 -6.78 -4.63 1.40
N ILE A 101 -6.94 -3.87 0.32
CA ILE A 101 -6.82 -4.38 -1.05
C ILE A 101 -5.41 -4.92 -1.32
N ALA A 102 -4.37 -4.17 -0.95
CA ALA A 102 -2.98 -4.60 -1.14
C ALA A 102 -2.67 -5.92 -0.39
N TYR A 103 -3.14 -6.07 0.86
CA TYR A 103 -3.00 -7.32 1.60
C TYR A 103 -3.79 -8.46 0.95
N ALA A 104 -5.02 -8.22 0.51
CA ALA A 104 -5.82 -9.23 -0.19
C ALA A 104 -5.13 -9.71 -1.47
N GLN A 105 -4.52 -8.82 -2.23
CA GLN A 105 -3.72 -9.14 -3.43
C GLN A 105 -2.51 -10.00 -3.06
N GLY A 106 -1.74 -9.62 -2.04
CA GLY A 106 -0.58 -10.38 -1.59
C GLY A 106 -0.94 -11.80 -1.10
N PHE A 107 -2.01 -11.93 -0.32
CA PHE A 107 -2.48 -13.24 0.15
C PHE A 107 -3.07 -14.09 -0.99
N SER A 108 -3.70 -13.48 -2.00
CA SER A 108 -4.15 -14.19 -3.20
C SER A 108 -2.98 -14.76 -4.00
N LEU A 109 -1.90 -13.99 -4.14
CA LEU A 109 -0.67 -14.45 -4.81
C LEU A 109 -0.02 -15.63 -4.05
N MET A 110 0.10 -15.53 -2.72
CA MET A 110 0.64 -16.62 -1.89
C MET A 110 -0.22 -17.88 -1.98
N ARG A 111 -1.55 -17.75 -1.99
CA ARG A 111 -2.46 -18.88 -2.13
C ARG A 111 -2.30 -19.58 -3.48
N ASP A 112 -2.19 -18.82 -4.57
CA ASP A 112 -1.99 -19.39 -5.90
C ASP A 112 -0.63 -20.09 -5.99
N ALA A 113 0.42 -19.47 -5.48
CA ALA A 113 1.76 -20.07 -5.37
C ALA A 113 1.72 -21.38 -4.56
N SER A 114 1.00 -21.39 -3.43
CA SER A 114 0.83 -22.57 -2.60
C SER A 114 0.25 -23.75 -3.40
N LYS A 115 -0.77 -23.49 -4.20
CA LYS A 115 -1.39 -24.51 -5.08
C LYS A 115 -0.43 -24.94 -6.19
N ARG A 116 0.17 -23.98 -6.87
CA ARG A 116 1.02 -24.20 -8.04
C ARG A 116 2.27 -25.00 -7.72
N TYR A 117 2.89 -24.71 -6.57
CA TYR A 117 4.16 -25.30 -6.16
C TYR A 117 4.02 -26.39 -5.09
N GLY A 118 2.81 -26.70 -4.65
CA GLY A 118 2.55 -27.74 -3.66
C GLY A 118 3.06 -27.42 -2.25
N TRP A 119 3.10 -26.13 -1.85
CA TRP A 119 3.71 -25.71 -0.58
C TRP A 119 2.81 -25.88 0.64
N ALA A 120 1.52 -26.07 0.48
CA ALA A 120 0.55 -26.22 1.57
C ALA A 120 0.66 -25.08 2.63
N LEU A 121 0.74 -23.82 2.17
CA LEU A 121 0.90 -22.66 3.06
C LEU A 121 -0.31 -22.46 3.97
N ASP A 122 -0.05 -22.30 5.28
CA ASP A 122 -1.03 -21.80 6.24
C ASP A 122 -1.03 -20.26 6.24
N LEU A 123 -1.97 -19.67 5.50
CA LEU A 123 -2.06 -18.22 5.34
C LEU A 123 -2.40 -17.50 6.64
N GLY A 124 -3.14 -18.14 7.55
CA GLY A 124 -3.42 -17.60 8.87
C GLY A 124 -2.17 -17.49 9.75
N SER A 125 -1.31 -18.50 9.72
CA SER A 125 -0.01 -18.48 10.41
C SER A 125 0.95 -17.48 9.78
N ILE A 126 0.96 -17.34 8.45
CA ILE A 126 1.76 -16.31 7.75
C ILE A 126 1.32 -14.91 8.18
N ALA A 127 0.01 -14.63 8.25
CA ALA A 127 -0.49 -13.35 8.74
C ALA A 127 -0.03 -13.07 10.19
N ALA A 128 0.01 -14.11 11.04
CA ALA A 128 0.48 -14.00 12.41
C ALA A 128 1.97 -13.61 12.50
N ILE A 129 2.82 -14.09 11.59
CA ILE A 129 4.25 -13.74 11.53
C ILE A 129 4.44 -12.25 11.24
N PHE A 130 3.59 -11.64 10.41
CA PHE A 130 3.71 -10.23 10.02
C PHE A 130 3.30 -9.24 11.12
N ARG A 131 2.79 -9.69 12.28
CA ARG A 131 2.30 -8.82 13.36
C ARG A 131 3.38 -8.10 14.14
N ALA A 132 4.62 -8.59 14.11
CA ALA A 132 5.73 -7.97 14.82
C ALA A 132 7.04 -8.16 14.04
N GLY A 133 8.00 -7.26 14.27
CA GLY A 133 9.32 -7.32 13.61
C GLY A 133 9.29 -7.11 12.10
N CYS A 134 8.21 -6.59 11.56
CA CYS A 134 8.00 -6.40 10.13
C CYS A 134 7.46 -4.99 9.84
N ILE A 135 7.97 -4.33 8.79
CA ILE A 135 7.53 -2.98 8.40
C ILE A 135 6.07 -2.94 7.91
N ILE A 136 5.55 -4.08 7.45
CA ILE A 136 4.16 -4.20 7.00
C ILE A 136 3.19 -4.53 8.14
N GLN A 137 3.63 -4.52 9.40
CA GLN A 137 2.73 -4.75 10.53
C GLN A 137 1.52 -3.82 10.50
N ALA A 138 0.35 -4.35 10.87
CA ALA A 138 -0.92 -3.64 10.91
C ALA A 138 -1.87 -4.31 11.89
N ASP A 139 -2.76 -3.54 12.53
CA ASP A 139 -3.70 -4.06 13.51
C ASP A 139 -4.61 -5.14 12.92
N PHE A 140 -5.07 -4.96 11.69
CA PHE A 140 -5.95 -5.92 11.02
C PHE A 140 -5.26 -7.24 10.58
N LEU A 141 -3.98 -7.44 10.85
CA LEU A 141 -3.34 -8.77 10.68
C LEU A 141 -3.93 -9.82 11.61
N ASN A 142 -4.45 -9.40 12.76
CA ASN A 142 -5.23 -10.29 13.63
C ASN A 142 -6.54 -10.73 12.96
N ASP A 143 -7.21 -9.82 12.27
CA ASP A 143 -8.44 -10.11 11.53
C ASP A 143 -8.17 -11.00 10.32
N ILE A 144 -7.03 -10.82 9.62
CA ILE A 144 -6.59 -11.72 8.55
C ILE A 144 -6.34 -13.13 9.10
N THR A 145 -5.61 -13.23 10.22
CA THR A 145 -5.38 -14.51 10.89
C THR A 145 -6.71 -15.19 11.26
N ALA A 146 -7.66 -14.42 11.82
CA ALA A 146 -8.96 -14.94 12.20
C ALA A 146 -9.79 -15.38 10.97
N ALA A 147 -9.76 -14.62 9.87
CA ALA A 147 -10.46 -14.97 8.64
C ALA A 147 -9.99 -16.32 8.07
N PHE A 148 -8.67 -16.52 7.92
CA PHE A 148 -8.11 -17.78 7.42
C PHE A 148 -8.24 -18.96 8.40
N ARG A 149 -8.34 -18.69 9.71
CA ARG A 149 -8.66 -19.75 10.69
C ARG A 149 -10.12 -20.19 10.62
N ARG A 150 -11.05 -19.27 10.34
CA ARG A 150 -12.45 -19.61 10.12
C ARG A 150 -12.66 -20.37 8.81
N ASP A 151 -12.01 -19.93 7.75
CA ASP A 151 -12.08 -20.54 6.43
C ASP A 151 -10.68 -20.61 5.80
N PRO A 152 -9.95 -21.73 5.99
CA PRO A 152 -8.64 -21.94 5.34
C PRO A 152 -8.71 -21.94 3.81
N ALA A 153 -9.89 -22.18 3.23
CA ALA A 153 -10.13 -22.20 1.79
C ALA A 153 -10.61 -20.84 1.24
N LEU A 154 -10.73 -19.81 2.10
CA LEU A 154 -11.23 -18.48 1.71
C LEU A 154 -10.57 -17.98 0.41
N PRO A 155 -11.34 -17.77 -0.66
CA PRO A 155 -10.78 -17.42 -1.98
C PRO A 155 -10.10 -16.06 -2.04
N SER A 156 -10.55 -15.10 -1.24
CA SER A 156 -9.97 -13.78 -1.10
C SER A 156 -10.40 -13.18 0.23
N LEU A 157 -9.50 -12.41 0.87
CA LEU A 157 -9.85 -11.63 2.06
C LEU A 157 -11.02 -10.67 1.82
N LEU A 158 -11.20 -10.19 0.58
CA LEU A 158 -12.29 -9.28 0.22
C LEU A 158 -13.68 -9.91 0.36
N LEU A 159 -13.77 -11.25 0.44
CA LEU A 159 -15.02 -11.98 0.63
C LEU A 159 -15.35 -12.26 2.10
N ASP A 160 -14.38 -12.09 3.00
CA ASP A 160 -14.64 -12.20 4.43
C ASP A 160 -15.52 -11.04 4.92
N GLU A 161 -16.43 -11.30 5.84
CA GLU A 161 -17.42 -10.32 6.31
C GLU A 161 -16.76 -9.06 6.92
N PHE A 162 -15.73 -9.24 7.72
CA PHE A 162 -15.01 -8.13 8.33
C PHE A 162 -14.43 -7.17 7.27
N PHE A 163 -13.72 -7.72 6.28
CA PHE A 163 -13.08 -6.93 5.24
C PHE A 163 -14.09 -6.34 4.26
N ARG A 164 -15.10 -7.10 3.88
CA ARG A 164 -16.18 -6.63 3.00
C ARG A 164 -16.91 -5.42 3.58
N THR A 165 -17.21 -5.43 4.87
CA THR A 165 -17.88 -4.31 5.55
C THR A 165 -17.00 -3.05 5.53
N ARG A 166 -15.71 -3.18 5.77
CA ARG A 166 -14.77 -2.06 5.75
C ARG A 166 -14.52 -1.49 4.36
N LEU A 167 -14.48 -2.36 3.35
CA LEU A 167 -14.41 -1.93 1.96
C LEU A 167 -15.63 -1.10 1.57
N ALA A 168 -16.83 -1.57 1.91
CA ALA A 168 -18.07 -0.85 1.63
C ALA A 168 -18.08 0.53 2.30
N ALA A 169 -17.62 0.64 3.55
CA ALA A 169 -17.53 1.91 4.26
C ALA A 169 -16.51 2.89 3.65
N GLY A 170 -15.39 2.38 3.13
CA GLY A 170 -14.32 3.21 2.56
C GLY A 170 -14.42 3.49 1.06
N HIS A 171 -15.37 2.89 0.37
CA HIS A 171 -15.46 2.95 -1.09
C HIS A 171 -15.59 4.38 -1.64
N ASN A 172 -16.47 5.19 -1.04
CA ASN A 172 -16.68 6.57 -1.49
C ASN A 172 -15.43 7.43 -1.27
N SER A 173 -14.74 7.24 -0.14
CA SER A 173 -13.50 7.95 0.16
C SER A 173 -12.37 7.56 -0.80
N LEU A 174 -12.27 6.28 -1.17
CA LEU A 174 -11.30 5.82 -2.16
C LEU A 174 -11.55 6.48 -3.52
N ARG A 175 -12.81 6.55 -3.97
CA ARG A 175 -13.18 7.22 -5.23
C ARG A 175 -12.90 8.72 -5.18
N ALA A 176 -13.24 9.39 -4.09
CA ALA A 176 -13.02 10.83 -3.95
C ALA A 176 -11.53 11.21 -3.93
N CYS A 177 -10.65 10.34 -3.43
CA CYS A 177 -9.21 10.57 -3.46
C CYS A 177 -8.55 10.19 -4.80
N ALA A 178 -9.24 9.44 -5.68
CA ALA A 178 -8.74 9.04 -6.99
C ALA A 178 -9.23 9.97 -8.12
N ALA A 179 -10.23 10.81 -7.87
CA ALA A 179 -10.78 11.80 -8.81
C ALA A 179 -9.97 13.10 -8.79
#